data_dec15afe58995bd1eaba5c0e4dcc5974
#
_entry.id   dec15afe58995bd1eaba5c0e4dcc5974
#
_cell.length_a   1.000
_cell.length_b   1.000
_cell.length_c   1.000
_cell.angle_alpha   90.00
_cell.angle_beta   90.00
_cell.angle_gamma   90.00
#
_symmetry.space_group_name_H-M   'P 1'
#
loop_
_entity.id
_entity.type
_entity.pdbx_description
1 polymer ?
#
loop_
_entity_poly.entity_id
_entity_poly.type
_entity_poly.pdbx_seq_one_letter_code
_entity_poly.pdbx_strand_id
1 'polypeptide(L)'
;MSFSHFHEDSGHKPLMMQEIADVNKGGSKKMLNFALVQRLLPFYRALWWLCSILPLRLHYFFADVLIFPLVFHVLKYRRVLVQRQLAEAFPSRSAEERAKIERDFYHWFADYIVETLKLMSISRKELYRRMDFVNLHEVLRELRDGEHQFVFLYLGHFGNWEWVSSLPLWSDGGIHFGQIYHPLHSPLMDELFLHVRGRMGATSIAMKETLRTILTWKKGGEKGMIGF
;
A
#
# COMPACT_ATOMS: atom_id res chain seq x y z
N MET A 1 74.80 -11.38 22.24
CA MET A 1 74.90 -10.97 20.84
C MET A 1 73.77 -11.71 20.14
N SER A 2 72.77 -11.13 19.70
CA SER A 2 72.49 -10.24 18.63
C SER A 2 70.94 -9.86 18.68
N PHE A 3 70.70 -8.62 18.62
CA PHE A 3 69.35 -8.01 18.34
C PHE A 3 68.92 -8.36 16.95
N SER A 4 67.61 -8.52 16.72
CA SER A 4 67.02 -7.91 15.56
C SER A 4 65.56 -8.23 15.38
N HIS A 5 64.87 -7.19 15.07
CA HIS A 5 63.71 -6.94 14.24
C HIS A 5 62.30 -7.19 14.84
N PHE A 6 61.83 -6.12 15.42
CA PHE A 6 60.41 -5.77 15.41
C PHE A 6 59.99 -5.48 13.95
N HIS A 7 59.06 -6.27 13.44
CA HIS A 7 58.29 -5.91 12.26
C HIS A 7 57.07 -5.12 12.73
N GLU A 8 56.99 -3.89 12.29
CA GLU A 8 55.77 -3.08 12.35
C GLU A 8 54.70 -3.82 11.57
N ASP A 9 53.65 -4.23 12.26
CA ASP A 9 52.45 -4.79 11.65
C ASP A 9 51.52 -3.64 11.30
N SER A 10 51.33 -3.50 9.99
CA SER A 10 50.56 -2.48 9.30
C SER A 10 49.08 -2.60 9.58
N GLY A 11 48.50 -1.63 10.25
CA GLY A 11 47.25 -1.01 9.79
C GLY A 11 45.97 -1.85 9.72
N HIS A 12 45.75 -2.84 10.58
CA HIS A 12 44.45 -3.42 10.74
C HIS A 12 43.68 -2.66 11.82
N LYS A 13 42.74 -1.78 11.36
CA LYS A 13 41.74 -1.21 12.25
C LYS A 13 40.97 -2.36 12.91
N PRO A 14 40.74 -2.30 14.23
CA PRO A 14 39.98 -3.34 14.93
C PRO A 14 38.61 -3.52 14.27
N LEU A 15 38.19 -4.77 14.05
CA LEU A 15 36.88 -5.17 13.50
C LEU A 15 35.71 -4.39 14.13
N MET A 16 35.80 -4.12 15.42
CA MET A 16 34.82 -3.34 16.18
C MET A 16 34.73 -1.88 15.73
N MET A 17 35.79 -1.24 15.25
CA MET A 17 35.71 0.11 14.65
C MET A 17 35.17 0.11 13.26
N GLN A 18 35.32 -0.96 12.49
CA GLN A 18 34.66 -1.11 11.18
C GLN A 18 33.16 -1.33 11.33
N GLU A 19 32.72 -2.17 12.29
CA GLU A 19 31.29 -2.35 12.59
C GLU A 19 30.63 -1.04 13.06
N ILE A 20 31.28 -0.29 13.96
CA ILE A 20 30.76 1.03 14.42
C ILE A 20 30.69 2.04 13.26
N ALA A 21 31.68 2.04 12.36
CA ALA A 21 31.70 2.91 11.18
C ALA A 21 30.60 2.54 10.17
N ASP A 22 30.30 1.26 10.01
CA ASP A 22 29.25 0.78 9.11
C ASP A 22 27.83 1.02 9.68
N VAL A 23 27.65 0.89 10.99
CA VAL A 23 26.42 1.28 11.70
C VAL A 23 26.17 2.79 11.57
N ASN A 24 27.21 3.63 11.73
CA ASN A 24 27.10 5.07 11.57
C ASN A 24 26.83 5.49 10.12
N LYS A 25 27.46 4.83 9.13
CA LYS A 25 27.17 5.06 7.70
C LYS A 25 25.76 4.65 7.32
N GLY A 26 25.26 3.53 7.88
CA GLY A 26 23.89 3.08 7.68
C GLY A 26 22.86 4.04 8.28
N GLY A 27 23.11 4.57 9.47
CA GLY A 27 22.30 5.59 10.13
C GLY A 27 22.27 6.90 9.35
N SER A 28 23.41 7.40 8.91
CA SER A 28 23.51 8.63 8.13
C SER A 28 22.81 8.53 6.77
N LYS A 29 22.94 7.40 6.05
CA LYS A 29 22.20 7.16 4.80
C LYS A 29 20.70 7.11 5.01
N LYS A 30 20.21 6.48 6.09
CA LYS A 30 18.78 6.44 6.43
C LYS A 30 18.25 7.83 6.76
N MET A 31 18.99 8.63 7.52
CA MET A 31 18.61 10.02 7.84
C MET A 31 18.58 10.91 6.60
N LEU A 32 19.57 10.78 5.71
CA LEU A 32 19.63 11.54 4.45
C LEU A 32 18.47 11.15 3.53
N ASN A 33 18.17 9.86 3.40
CA ASN A 33 17.02 9.39 2.62
C ASN A 33 15.71 9.89 3.22
N PHE A 34 15.55 9.88 4.54
CA PHE A 34 14.36 10.41 5.21
C PHE A 34 14.19 11.90 4.95
N ALA A 35 15.25 12.71 5.11
CA ALA A 35 15.21 14.13 4.85
C ALA A 35 14.87 14.46 3.39
N LEU A 36 15.43 13.68 2.43
CA LEU A 36 15.11 13.81 1.01
C LEU A 36 13.63 13.48 0.74
N VAL A 37 13.11 12.40 1.33
CA VAL A 37 11.70 12.02 1.21
C VAL A 37 10.81 13.15 1.72
N GLN A 38 11.06 13.67 2.91
CA GLN A 38 10.27 14.77 3.47
C GLN A 38 10.30 16.04 2.60
N ARG A 39 11.42 16.32 1.96
CA ARG A 39 11.55 17.47 1.04
C ARG A 39 10.80 17.28 -0.26
N LEU A 40 10.79 16.06 -0.81
CA LEU A 40 10.14 15.74 -2.08
C LEU A 40 8.65 15.43 -1.93
N LEU A 41 8.22 14.97 -0.76
CA LEU A 41 6.86 14.54 -0.49
C LEU A 41 5.78 15.57 -0.87
N PRO A 42 5.90 16.88 -0.54
CA PRO A 42 4.91 17.89 -0.92
C PRO A 42 4.77 18.01 -2.45
N PHE A 43 5.89 17.96 -3.17
CA PHE A 43 5.90 18.02 -4.63
C PHE A 43 5.15 16.79 -5.23
N TYR A 44 5.47 15.59 -4.78
CA TYR A 44 4.80 14.38 -5.28
C TYR A 44 3.33 14.30 -4.87
N ARG A 45 2.97 14.80 -3.68
CA ARG A 45 1.57 14.94 -3.28
C ARG A 45 0.81 15.89 -4.19
N ALA A 46 1.39 17.05 -4.51
CA ALA A 46 0.80 18.03 -5.42
C ALA A 46 0.66 17.46 -6.83
N LEU A 47 1.68 16.77 -7.33
CA LEU A 47 1.65 16.10 -8.64
C LEU A 47 0.56 15.02 -8.69
N TRP A 48 0.49 14.14 -7.67
CA TRP A 48 -0.56 13.13 -7.58
C TRP A 48 -1.95 13.77 -7.53
N TRP A 49 -2.10 14.80 -6.69
CA TRP A 49 -3.35 15.55 -6.60
C TRP A 49 -3.75 16.14 -7.96
N LEU A 50 -2.84 16.81 -8.65
CA LEU A 50 -3.07 17.39 -9.98
C LEU A 50 -3.53 16.32 -10.99
N CYS A 51 -2.87 15.17 -11.02
CA CYS A 51 -3.30 14.05 -11.86
C CYS A 51 -4.69 13.54 -11.46
N SER A 52 -5.03 13.55 -10.17
CA SER A 52 -6.25 12.96 -9.63
C SER A 52 -7.52 13.81 -9.80
N ILE A 53 -7.40 15.13 -10.03
CA ILE A 53 -8.56 16.03 -10.12
C ILE A 53 -9.42 15.80 -11.36
N LEU A 54 -8.87 15.20 -12.41
CA LEU A 54 -9.60 14.89 -13.62
C LEU A 54 -10.86 14.04 -13.32
N PRO A 55 -11.95 14.20 -14.08
CA PRO A 55 -13.09 13.30 -13.98
C PRO A 55 -12.70 11.85 -14.27
N LEU A 56 -13.30 10.88 -13.56
CA LEU A 56 -13.00 9.44 -13.76
C LEU A 56 -13.19 8.97 -15.20
N ARG A 57 -14.12 9.57 -15.96
CA ARG A 57 -14.28 9.24 -17.39
C ARG A 57 -13.01 9.52 -18.20
N LEU A 58 -12.29 10.62 -17.89
CA LEU A 58 -11.01 10.92 -18.53
C LEU A 58 -9.91 10.00 -18.02
N HIS A 59 -9.95 9.60 -16.75
CA HIS A 59 -9.01 8.62 -16.23
C HIS A 59 -9.13 7.29 -16.96
N TYR A 60 -10.34 6.76 -17.16
CA TYR A 60 -10.56 5.52 -17.92
C TYR A 60 -10.14 5.66 -19.39
N PHE A 61 -10.39 6.81 -20.00
CA PHE A 61 -9.87 7.07 -21.35
C PHE A 61 -8.31 6.97 -21.37
N PHE A 62 -7.62 7.59 -20.41
CA PHE A 62 -6.17 7.47 -20.31
C PHE A 62 -5.71 6.07 -19.90
N ALA A 63 -6.49 5.35 -19.11
CA ALA A 63 -6.21 3.94 -18.81
C ALA A 63 -6.17 3.11 -20.10
N ASP A 64 -7.15 3.26 -20.97
CA ASP A 64 -7.24 2.50 -22.22
C ASP A 64 -6.22 2.92 -23.27
N VAL A 65 -6.01 4.23 -23.49
CA VAL A 65 -5.18 4.70 -24.60
C VAL A 65 -3.71 4.86 -24.25
N LEU A 66 -3.36 4.96 -22.96
CA LEU A 66 -1.99 5.20 -22.53
C LEU A 66 -1.46 4.09 -21.61
N ILE A 67 -2.16 3.81 -20.49
CA ILE A 67 -1.64 2.92 -19.46
C ILE A 67 -1.68 1.47 -19.93
N PHE A 68 -2.81 1.01 -20.46
CA PHE A 68 -2.93 -0.35 -20.97
C PHE A 68 -1.88 -0.66 -22.05
N PRO A 69 -1.73 0.12 -23.15
CA PRO A 69 -0.69 -0.13 -24.14
C PRO A 69 0.72 -0.10 -23.54
N LEU A 70 0.99 0.80 -22.62
CA LEU A 70 2.29 0.90 -21.97
C LEU A 70 2.60 -0.35 -21.16
N VAL A 71 1.70 -0.80 -20.28
CA VAL A 71 1.96 -1.95 -19.38
C VAL A 71 1.90 -3.28 -20.13
N PHE A 72 1.01 -3.41 -21.11
CA PHE A 72 0.77 -4.66 -21.84
C PHE A 72 1.74 -4.88 -22.99
N HIS A 73 1.94 -3.87 -23.86
CA HIS A 73 2.73 -4.01 -25.08
C HIS A 73 4.18 -3.57 -24.91
N VAL A 74 4.42 -2.44 -24.26
CA VAL A 74 5.78 -1.85 -24.15
C VAL A 74 6.56 -2.48 -23.01
N LEU A 75 6.06 -2.33 -21.76
CA LEU A 75 6.74 -2.82 -20.57
C LEU A 75 6.58 -4.32 -20.37
N LYS A 76 5.54 -4.92 -20.94
CA LYS A 76 5.16 -6.33 -20.77
C LYS A 76 5.20 -6.74 -19.29
N TYR A 77 4.69 -5.83 -18.44
CA TYR A 77 4.82 -5.91 -17.01
C TYR A 77 4.30 -7.24 -16.45
N ARG A 78 5.20 -8.08 -15.96
CA ARG A 78 4.94 -9.41 -15.38
C ARG A 78 4.14 -10.37 -16.28
N ARG A 79 4.07 -10.20 -17.59
CA ARG A 79 3.25 -11.02 -18.50
C ARG A 79 3.54 -12.51 -18.40
N VAL A 80 4.82 -12.90 -18.34
CA VAL A 80 5.20 -14.31 -18.19
C VAL A 80 4.63 -14.92 -16.91
N LEU A 81 4.65 -14.16 -15.81
CA LEU A 81 4.06 -14.61 -14.53
C LEU A 81 2.53 -14.76 -14.64
N VAL A 82 1.85 -13.77 -15.22
CA VAL A 82 0.40 -13.80 -15.42
C VAL A 82 -0.01 -14.98 -16.31
N GLN A 83 0.68 -15.20 -17.42
CA GLN A 83 0.41 -16.32 -18.35
C GLN A 83 0.57 -17.68 -17.65
N ARG A 84 1.62 -17.84 -16.83
CA ARG A 84 1.82 -19.07 -16.05
C ARG A 84 0.68 -19.27 -15.05
N GLN A 85 0.32 -18.24 -14.28
CA GLN A 85 -0.78 -18.31 -13.31
C GLN A 85 -2.13 -18.61 -13.99
N LEU A 86 -2.39 -18.03 -15.16
CA LEU A 86 -3.59 -18.34 -15.94
C LEU A 86 -3.62 -19.79 -16.45
N ALA A 87 -2.47 -20.33 -16.86
CA ALA A 87 -2.40 -21.73 -17.26
C ALA A 87 -2.65 -22.69 -16.08
N GLU A 88 -2.16 -22.33 -14.89
CA GLU A 88 -2.36 -23.09 -13.66
C GLU A 88 -3.82 -22.99 -13.15
N ALA A 89 -4.41 -21.78 -13.18
CA ALA A 89 -5.76 -21.53 -12.69
C ALA A 89 -6.86 -22.02 -13.65
N PHE A 90 -6.60 -22.01 -14.96
CA PHE A 90 -7.56 -22.38 -16.01
C PHE A 90 -6.98 -23.45 -16.96
N PRO A 91 -6.65 -24.65 -16.47
CA PRO A 91 -6.00 -25.68 -17.27
C PRO A 91 -6.89 -26.20 -18.43
N SER A 92 -8.21 -26.15 -18.26
CA SER A 92 -9.19 -26.61 -19.26
C SER A 92 -9.52 -25.57 -20.35
N ARG A 93 -9.07 -24.32 -20.20
CA ARG A 93 -9.30 -23.27 -21.20
C ARG A 93 -8.28 -23.34 -22.33
N SER A 94 -8.70 -22.97 -23.53
CA SER A 94 -7.80 -22.89 -24.68
C SER A 94 -6.75 -21.78 -24.50
N ALA A 95 -5.70 -21.78 -25.32
CA ALA A 95 -4.69 -20.73 -25.32
C ALA A 95 -5.29 -19.35 -25.67
N GLU A 96 -6.25 -19.34 -26.60
CA GLU A 96 -6.95 -18.13 -27.05
C GLU A 96 -7.83 -17.55 -25.93
N GLU A 97 -8.55 -18.41 -25.21
CA GLU A 97 -9.37 -18.02 -24.05
C GLU A 97 -8.48 -17.42 -22.95
N ARG A 98 -7.35 -18.07 -22.62
CA ARG A 98 -6.39 -17.54 -21.63
C ARG A 98 -5.77 -16.22 -22.08
N ALA A 99 -5.46 -16.06 -23.37
CA ALA A 99 -4.95 -14.79 -23.91
C ALA A 99 -5.99 -13.67 -23.83
N LYS A 100 -7.28 -13.98 -23.97
CA LYS A 100 -8.37 -13.02 -23.73
C LYS A 100 -8.43 -12.61 -22.28
N ILE A 101 -8.40 -13.58 -21.34
CA ILE A 101 -8.40 -13.29 -19.89
C ILE A 101 -7.17 -12.45 -19.50
N GLU A 102 -5.98 -12.75 -20.07
CA GLU A 102 -4.78 -11.94 -19.86
C GLU A 102 -5.02 -10.48 -20.27
N ARG A 103 -5.59 -10.24 -21.45
CA ARG A 103 -5.88 -8.89 -21.94
C ARG A 103 -6.89 -8.17 -21.06
N ASP A 104 -7.97 -8.83 -20.69
CA ASP A 104 -9.00 -8.28 -19.83
C ASP A 104 -8.43 -7.93 -18.43
N PHE A 105 -7.52 -8.75 -17.90
CA PHE A 105 -6.78 -8.45 -16.67
C PHE A 105 -5.94 -7.17 -16.78
N TYR A 106 -5.25 -6.94 -17.89
CA TYR A 106 -4.44 -5.72 -18.05
C TYR A 106 -5.28 -4.47 -18.30
N HIS A 107 -6.46 -4.57 -18.89
CA HIS A 107 -7.42 -3.47 -18.91
C HIS A 107 -7.88 -3.12 -17.49
N TRP A 108 -8.32 -4.12 -16.72
CA TRP A 108 -8.64 -3.94 -15.32
C TRP A 108 -7.47 -3.37 -14.50
N PHE A 109 -6.25 -3.83 -14.73
CA PHE A 109 -5.07 -3.31 -14.04
C PHE A 109 -4.79 -1.83 -14.37
N ALA A 110 -5.01 -1.40 -15.61
CA ALA A 110 -4.92 -0.01 -16.00
C ALA A 110 -5.99 0.84 -15.30
N ASP A 111 -7.24 0.33 -15.22
CA ASP A 111 -8.33 0.97 -14.47
C ASP A 111 -7.98 1.08 -12.97
N TYR A 112 -7.48 0.00 -12.37
CA TYR A 112 -7.03 0.00 -10.98
C TYR A 112 -6.00 1.10 -10.68
N ILE A 113 -5.04 1.32 -11.58
CA ILE A 113 -4.03 2.38 -11.42
C ILE A 113 -4.69 3.76 -11.37
N VAL A 114 -5.56 4.08 -12.32
CA VAL A 114 -6.20 5.40 -12.38
C VAL A 114 -7.22 5.62 -11.27
N GLU A 115 -7.91 4.59 -10.84
CA GLU A 115 -8.81 4.63 -9.68
C GLU A 115 -8.06 4.83 -8.37
N THR A 116 -6.88 4.21 -8.23
CA THR A 116 -5.99 4.44 -7.09
C THR A 116 -5.45 5.87 -7.10
N LEU A 117 -5.07 6.40 -8.26
CA LEU A 117 -4.72 7.82 -8.40
C LEU A 117 -5.88 8.72 -7.97
N LYS A 118 -7.11 8.38 -8.34
CA LYS A 118 -8.32 9.15 -8.02
C LYS A 118 -8.60 9.26 -6.53
N LEU A 119 -8.17 8.30 -5.72
CA LEU A 119 -8.33 8.36 -4.26
C LEU A 119 -7.76 9.64 -3.63
N MET A 120 -6.75 10.26 -4.23
CA MET A 120 -6.17 11.52 -3.73
C MET A 120 -7.18 12.69 -3.73
N SER A 121 -8.15 12.74 -4.66
CA SER A 121 -9.09 13.86 -4.81
C SER A 121 -10.57 13.44 -4.86
N ILE A 122 -10.89 12.15 -4.81
CA ILE A 122 -12.28 11.68 -4.90
C ILE A 122 -13.11 12.28 -3.77
N SER A 123 -14.31 12.76 -4.11
CA SER A 123 -15.23 13.31 -3.12
C SER A 123 -16.03 12.20 -2.43
N ARG A 124 -16.49 12.49 -1.19
CA ARG A 124 -17.40 11.60 -0.46
C ARG A 124 -18.65 11.27 -1.29
N LYS A 125 -19.24 12.26 -1.98
CA LYS A 125 -20.41 12.07 -2.85
C LYS A 125 -20.13 11.08 -3.99
N GLU A 126 -18.95 11.18 -4.60
CA GLU A 126 -18.56 10.28 -5.69
C GLU A 126 -18.30 8.86 -5.18
N LEU A 127 -17.72 8.71 -3.99
CA LEU A 127 -17.55 7.42 -3.32
C LEU A 127 -18.89 6.75 -3.04
N TYR A 128 -19.84 7.44 -2.40
CA TYR A 128 -21.17 6.90 -2.10
C TYR A 128 -21.96 6.49 -3.36
N ARG A 129 -21.67 7.11 -4.50
CA ARG A 129 -22.30 6.74 -5.77
C ARG A 129 -21.72 5.46 -6.39
N ARG A 130 -20.47 5.14 -6.09
CA ARG A 130 -19.70 4.09 -6.75
C ARG A 130 -19.44 2.88 -5.90
N MET A 131 -19.52 3.02 -4.61
CA MET A 131 -19.16 1.99 -3.64
C MET A 131 -20.29 1.88 -2.61
N ASP A 132 -20.60 0.65 -2.27
CA ASP A 132 -21.53 0.30 -1.22
C ASP A 132 -20.96 -0.86 -0.39
N PHE A 133 -21.32 -0.91 0.88
CA PHE A 133 -20.94 -1.98 1.80
C PHE A 133 -22.23 -2.65 2.27
N VAL A 134 -22.58 -3.76 1.62
CA VAL A 134 -23.77 -4.53 1.95
C VAL A 134 -23.71 -4.99 3.42
N ASN A 135 -24.81 -4.81 4.15
CA ASN A 135 -24.98 -5.21 5.57
C ASN A 135 -24.00 -4.51 6.54
N LEU A 136 -23.26 -3.48 6.14
CA LEU A 136 -22.32 -2.78 7.03
C LEU A 136 -23.04 -2.20 8.26
N HIS A 137 -24.25 -1.67 8.09
CA HIS A 137 -25.03 -1.10 9.20
C HIS A 137 -25.35 -2.12 10.29
N GLU A 138 -25.55 -3.38 9.94
CA GLU A 138 -25.77 -4.47 10.91
C GLU A 138 -24.49 -4.76 11.68
N VAL A 139 -23.36 -4.84 10.98
CA VAL A 139 -22.04 -5.05 11.59
C VAL A 139 -21.66 -3.88 12.52
N LEU A 140 -21.91 -2.65 12.08
CA LEU A 140 -21.63 -1.46 12.90
C LEU A 140 -22.53 -1.39 14.15
N ARG A 141 -23.79 -1.77 14.03
CA ARG A 141 -24.72 -1.86 15.18
C ARG A 141 -24.25 -2.92 16.17
N GLU A 142 -23.96 -4.13 15.71
CA GLU A 142 -23.44 -5.20 16.55
C GLU A 142 -22.15 -4.78 17.27
N LEU A 143 -21.27 -4.10 16.57
CA LEU A 143 -20.03 -3.58 17.15
C LEU A 143 -20.28 -2.48 18.18
N ARG A 144 -21.31 -1.61 18.00
CA ARG A 144 -21.64 -0.52 18.96
C ARG A 144 -22.37 -1.03 20.19
N ASP A 145 -23.39 -1.85 19.98
CA ASP A 145 -24.36 -2.22 21.00
C ASP A 145 -24.08 -3.60 21.59
N GLY A 146 -23.35 -4.44 20.85
CA GLY A 146 -22.99 -5.79 21.25
C GLY A 146 -21.79 -5.85 22.20
N GLU A 147 -21.52 -7.06 22.68
CA GLU A 147 -20.40 -7.36 23.60
C GLU A 147 -19.03 -7.35 22.91
N HIS A 148 -19.00 -7.43 21.57
CA HIS A 148 -17.78 -7.48 20.81
C HIS A 148 -17.10 -6.11 20.69
N GLN A 149 -15.80 -6.07 20.96
CA GLN A 149 -15.01 -4.86 20.87
C GLN A 149 -14.37 -4.69 19.50
N PHE A 150 -14.14 -5.80 18.78
CA PHE A 150 -13.47 -5.79 17.48
C PHE A 150 -14.18 -6.66 16.45
N VAL A 151 -14.17 -6.17 15.20
CA VAL A 151 -14.52 -6.94 14.01
C VAL A 151 -13.30 -7.00 13.11
N PHE A 152 -12.98 -8.20 12.61
CA PHE A 152 -11.89 -8.43 11.68
C PHE A 152 -12.43 -8.71 10.27
N LEU A 153 -12.01 -7.88 9.31
CA LEU A 153 -12.37 -7.99 7.91
C LEU A 153 -11.26 -8.71 7.16
N TYR A 154 -11.57 -9.85 6.58
CA TYR A 154 -10.66 -10.55 5.67
C TYR A 154 -10.96 -10.12 4.24
N LEU A 155 -10.01 -9.44 3.61
CA LEU A 155 -10.17 -8.88 2.28
C LEU A 155 -9.30 -9.63 1.28
N GLY A 156 -9.91 -10.07 0.19
CA GLY A 156 -9.16 -10.51 -0.98
C GLY A 156 -8.70 -9.31 -1.82
N HIS A 157 -7.57 -9.47 -2.53
CA HIS A 157 -7.14 -8.48 -3.53
C HIS A 157 -7.99 -8.60 -4.80
N PHE A 158 -9.28 -8.34 -4.67
CA PHE A 158 -10.25 -8.40 -5.73
C PHE A 158 -10.85 -7.01 -6.00
N GLY A 159 -11.00 -6.64 -7.26
CA GLY A 159 -11.42 -5.29 -7.63
C GLY A 159 -10.42 -4.23 -7.12
N ASN A 160 -10.90 -3.02 -6.85
CA ASN A 160 -10.06 -1.97 -6.29
C ASN A 160 -10.18 -1.95 -4.75
N TRP A 161 -9.45 -2.83 -4.08
CA TRP A 161 -9.41 -2.93 -2.61
C TRP A 161 -8.91 -1.66 -1.91
N GLU A 162 -8.15 -0.78 -2.60
CA GLU A 162 -7.68 0.50 -2.02
C GLU A 162 -8.86 1.40 -1.60
N TRP A 163 -10.00 1.27 -2.27
CA TRP A 163 -11.20 2.04 -1.93
C TRP A 163 -11.85 1.61 -0.63
N VAL A 164 -11.53 0.43 -0.10
CA VAL A 164 -11.99 -0.03 1.23
C VAL A 164 -11.48 0.89 2.33
N SER A 165 -10.37 1.61 2.12
CA SER A 165 -9.89 2.67 3.02
C SER A 165 -10.93 3.78 3.28
N SER A 166 -11.96 3.87 2.44
CA SER A 166 -13.08 4.80 2.61
C SER A 166 -14.17 4.33 3.57
N LEU A 167 -14.12 3.08 4.04
CA LEU A 167 -15.10 2.48 4.94
C LEU A 167 -15.52 3.36 6.14
N PRO A 168 -14.62 4.15 6.78
CA PRO A 168 -15.01 5.05 7.86
C PRO A 168 -16.09 6.07 7.48
N LEU A 169 -16.24 6.41 6.21
CA LEU A 169 -17.24 7.37 5.74
C LEU A 169 -18.69 6.90 5.93
N TRP A 170 -18.91 5.58 6.05
CA TRP A 170 -20.23 4.97 6.29
C TRP A 170 -20.53 4.77 7.79
N SER A 171 -19.64 5.23 8.68
CA SER A 171 -19.83 5.18 10.11
C SER A 171 -20.15 6.57 10.67
N ASP A 172 -21.02 6.62 11.68
CA ASP A 172 -21.37 7.85 12.42
C ASP A 172 -20.33 8.21 13.50
N GLY A 173 -19.17 7.54 13.50
CA GLY A 173 -18.12 7.72 14.48
C GLY A 173 -18.15 6.72 15.65
N GLY A 174 -17.23 6.88 16.60
CA GLY A 174 -17.11 6.01 17.78
C GLY A 174 -16.50 4.64 17.54
N ILE A 175 -16.05 4.37 16.31
CA ILE A 175 -15.40 3.13 15.91
C ILE A 175 -14.10 3.48 15.18
N HIS A 176 -13.01 2.83 15.56
CA HIS A 176 -11.73 2.92 14.87
C HIS A 176 -11.70 1.98 13.65
N PHE A 177 -11.23 2.48 12.53
CA PHE A 177 -11.05 1.69 11.32
C PHE A 177 -9.56 1.50 11.07
N GLY A 178 -9.08 0.29 11.34
CA GLY A 178 -7.68 -0.11 11.09
C GLY A 178 -7.53 -0.83 9.75
N GLN A 179 -6.46 -0.53 9.04
CA GLN A 179 -6.07 -1.24 7.83
C GLN A 179 -4.64 -1.73 7.99
N ILE A 180 -4.48 -3.05 8.10
CA ILE A 180 -3.15 -3.65 8.23
C ILE A 180 -2.47 -3.60 6.87
N TYR A 181 -1.21 -3.13 6.85
CA TYR A 181 -0.45 -3.03 5.63
C TYR A 181 1.00 -3.47 5.83
N HIS A 182 1.62 -3.91 4.75
CA HIS A 182 3.06 -4.13 4.69
C HIS A 182 3.73 -2.86 4.15
N PRO A 183 4.68 -2.22 4.89
CA PRO A 183 5.40 -1.04 4.43
C PRO A 183 6.06 -1.26 3.08
N LEU A 184 5.96 -0.27 2.19
CA LEU A 184 6.52 -0.35 0.85
C LEU A 184 8.05 -0.17 0.88
N HIS A 185 8.74 -0.77 -0.09
CA HIS A 185 10.20 -0.62 -0.22
C HIS A 185 10.65 0.82 -0.46
N SER A 186 9.84 1.62 -1.17
CA SER A 186 10.08 3.04 -1.40
C SER A 186 9.46 3.87 -0.28
N PRO A 187 10.23 4.53 0.60
CA PRO A 187 9.68 5.37 1.66
C PRO A 187 8.79 6.51 1.15
N LEU A 188 9.11 7.06 -0.03
CA LEU A 188 8.29 8.10 -0.64
C LEU A 188 6.91 7.56 -1.05
N MET A 189 6.86 6.40 -1.69
CA MET A 189 5.59 5.77 -2.07
C MET A 189 4.80 5.33 -0.84
N ASP A 190 5.47 4.82 0.18
CA ASP A 190 4.84 4.45 1.45
C ASP A 190 4.11 5.65 2.07
N GLU A 191 4.78 6.78 2.23
CA GLU A 191 4.19 8.03 2.75
C GLU A 191 3.03 8.54 1.88
N LEU A 192 3.13 8.44 0.55
CA LEU A 192 2.06 8.83 -0.35
C LEU A 192 0.82 7.95 -0.18
N PHE A 193 0.99 6.63 -0.12
CA PHE A 193 -0.12 5.69 0.11
C PHE A 193 -0.74 5.84 1.50
N LEU A 194 0.07 6.02 2.55
CA LEU A 194 -0.42 6.31 3.90
C LEU A 194 -1.29 7.56 3.92
N HIS A 195 -0.85 8.62 3.22
CA HIS A 195 -1.64 9.84 3.10
C HIS A 195 -2.98 9.59 2.40
N VAL A 196 -2.99 8.88 1.27
CA VAL A 196 -4.20 8.60 0.50
C VAL A 196 -5.18 7.74 1.29
N ARG A 197 -4.71 6.66 1.91
CA ARG A 197 -5.51 5.74 2.73
C ARG A 197 -6.09 6.42 3.98
N GLY A 198 -5.31 7.31 4.60
CA GLY A 198 -5.74 8.05 5.80
C GLY A 198 -6.76 9.16 5.54
N ARG A 199 -6.91 9.63 4.28
CA ARG A 199 -7.81 10.76 3.93
C ARG A 199 -9.26 10.57 4.36
N MET A 200 -9.72 9.34 4.40
CA MET A 200 -11.12 8.99 4.68
C MET A 200 -11.35 8.57 6.15
N GLY A 201 -10.32 8.69 6.99
CA GLY A 201 -10.41 8.36 8.41
C GLY A 201 -9.91 6.97 8.78
N ALA A 202 -9.42 6.16 7.84
CA ALA A 202 -8.80 4.88 8.15
C ALA A 202 -7.41 5.08 8.76
N THR A 203 -7.07 4.26 9.76
CA THR A 203 -5.74 4.19 10.36
C THR A 203 -4.94 3.07 9.71
N SER A 204 -3.87 3.41 9.02
CA SER A 204 -2.95 2.40 8.49
C SER A 204 -2.09 1.85 9.62
N ILE A 205 -2.15 0.53 9.82
CA ILE A 205 -1.43 -0.18 10.88
C ILE A 205 -0.35 -1.04 10.23
N ALA A 206 0.91 -0.71 10.48
CA ALA A 206 2.00 -1.55 10.00
C ALA A 206 1.90 -2.96 10.62
N MET A 207 2.11 -4.00 9.82
CA MET A 207 1.95 -5.40 10.26
C MET A 207 2.64 -5.70 11.59
N LYS A 208 3.83 -5.13 11.83
CA LYS A 208 4.59 -5.33 13.08
C LYS A 208 3.94 -4.66 14.30
N GLU A 209 3.11 -3.65 14.09
CA GLU A 209 2.46 -2.88 15.14
C GLU A 209 1.02 -3.34 15.43
N THR A 210 0.51 -4.30 14.66
CA THR A 210 -0.88 -4.75 14.73
C THR A 210 -1.31 -5.14 16.13
N LEU A 211 -0.57 -6.05 16.77
CA LEU A 211 -0.92 -6.52 18.12
C LEU A 211 -0.88 -5.38 19.16
N ARG A 212 0.13 -4.53 19.08
CA ARG A 212 0.26 -3.37 19.97
C ARG A 212 -0.92 -2.43 19.83
N THR A 213 -1.30 -2.09 18.60
CA THR A 213 -2.44 -1.20 18.32
C THR A 213 -3.74 -1.78 18.85
N ILE A 214 -4.03 -3.06 18.58
CA ILE A 214 -5.22 -3.75 19.05
C ILE A 214 -5.29 -3.75 20.59
N LEU A 215 -4.18 -4.07 21.26
CA LEU A 215 -4.12 -4.07 22.70
C LEU A 215 -4.29 -2.66 23.31
N THR A 216 -3.78 -1.64 22.62
CA THR A 216 -3.97 -0.23 23.05
C THR A 216 -5.44 0.15 22.96
N TRP A 217 -6.11 -0.11 21.83
CA TRP A 217 -7.54 0.13 21.67
C TRP A 217 -8.37 -0.66 22.68
N LYS A 218 -8.01 -1.94 22.91
CA LYS A 218 -8.68 -2.79 23.88
C LYS A 218 -8.61 -2.20 25.30
N LYS A 219 -7.42 -1.75 25.73
CA LYS A 219 -7.23 -1.15 27.05
C LYS A 219 -7.97 0.18 27.22
N GLY A 220 -8.10 0.95 26.13
CA GLY A 220 -8.87 2.20 26.09
C GLY A 220 -10.38 1.99 26.07
N GLY A 221 -10.89 0.76 25.98
CA GLY A 221 -12.31 0.48 25.80
C GLY A 221 -12.83 0.86 24.41
N GLU A 222 -11.93 1.11 23.45
CA GLU A 222 -12.27 1.55 22.09
C GLU A 222 -12.75 0.37 21.26
N LYS A 223 -13.71 0.63 20.39
CA LYS A 223 -14.25 -0.34 19.44
C LYS A 223 -13.58 -0.18 18.08
N GLY A 224 -13.28 -1.29 17.41
CA GLY A 224 -12.50 -1.25 16.17
C GLY A 224 -12.93 -2.27 15.12
N MET A 225 -12.86 -1.84 13.85
CA MET A 225 -12.98 -2.69 12.67
C MET A 225 -11.62 -2.70 11.97
N ILE A 226 -11.05 -3.90 11.76
CA ILE A 226 -9.66 -4.06 11.31
C ILE A 226 -9.64 -4.94 10.07
N GLY A 227 -9.17 -4.38 8.95
CA GLY A 227 -8.99 -5.09 7.68
C GLY A 227 -7.58 -5.69 7.54
N PHE A 228 -7.52 -6.93 6.97
CA PHE A 228 -6.31 -7.68 6.67
C PHE A 228 -6.12 -7.82 5.16
#